data_a6ac3b53821147c7a9adf72498fa0088
#
_entry.id   a6ac3b53821147c7a9adf72498fa0088
#
_cell.length_a   1.000
_cell.length_b   1.000
_cell.length_c   1.000
_cell.angle_alpha   90.00
_cell.angle_beta   90.00
_cell.angle_gamma   90.00
#
_symmetry.space_group_name_H-M   'P 1'
#
loop_
_entity.id
_entity.type
_entity.pdbx_description
1 polymer ?
#
loop_
_entity_poly.entity_id
_entity_poly.type
_entity_poly.pdbx_seq_one_letter_code
_entity_poly.pdbx_strand_id
1 'polypeptide(L)'
;MVEISFLTESDRACWEKLMRGKDAYFGVERGDDDYERTWRRLLDDERIRGIAARVDGKAVGIAHYLFHASVWYAGRCYLADLFVDAETRRQGIATAVIKWVARDAKEHGFPSLYWNTLEDAPARALYDKVGKFHPGFIHYSYRRDASETIPVTGAG
;
A
#
# COMPACT_ATOMS: atom_id res chain seq x y z
N MET A 1 -8.07 -4.86 20.02
CA MET A 1 -6.67 -4.42 19.84
C MET A 1 -6.20 -4.81 18.45
N VAL A 2 -5.54 -3.92 17.74
CA VAL A 2 -5.05 -4.17 16.38
C VAL A 2 -3.62 -4.72 16.47
N GLU A 3 -3.40 -5.88 15.91
CA GLU A 3 -2.06 -6.44 15.71
C GLU A 3 -1.63 -6.24 14.26
N ILE A 4 -0.38 -5.84 14.06
CA ILE A 4 0.18 -5.61 12.72
C ILE A 4 1.42 -6.47 12.57
N SER A 5 1.44 -7.26 11.50
CA SER A 5 2.56 -8.16 11.19
C SER A 5 2.73 -8.32 9.67
N PHE A 6 3.91 -8.77 9.26
CA PHE A 6 4.16 -9.07 7.85
C PHE A 6 3.22 -10.17 7.34
N LEU A 7 2.92 -10.08 6.04
CA LEU A 7 2.19 -11.13 5.34
C LEU A 7 3.00 -12.42 5.31
N THR A 8 2.31 -13.53 5.48
CA THR A 8 2.86 -14.89 5.38
C THR A 8 2.08 -15.70 4.36
N GLU A 9 2.56 -16.85 3.95
CA GLU A 9 1.88 -17.70 2.98
C GLU A 9 0.43 -18.02 3.37
N SER A 10 0.16 -18.15 4.67
CA SER A 10 -1.20 -18.43 5.18
C SER A 10 -2.19 -17.28 4.97
N ASP A 11 -1.72 -16.09 4.63
CA ASP A 11 -2.57 -14.91 4.41
C ASP A 11 -3.11 -14.80 2.99
N ARG A 12 -2.71 -15.68 2.07
CA ARG A 12 -3.03 -15.57 0.65
C ARG A 12 -4.51 -15.32 0.36
N ALA A 13 -5.39 -16.15 0.90
CA ALA A 13 -6.83 -16.05 0.62
C ALA A 13 -7.43 -14.75 1.15
N CYS A 14 -7.05 -14.36 2.36
CA CYS A 14 -7.51 -13.13 2.99
C CYS A 14 -6.99 -11.88 2.29
N TRP A 15 -5.71 -11.88 1.94
CA TRP A 15 -5.09 -10.81 1.17
C TRP A 15 -5.80 -10.61 -0.17
N GLU A 16 -6.02 -11.67 -0.94
CA GLU A 16 -6.69 -11.58 -2.24
C GLU A 16 -8.10 -11.05 -2.12
N LYS A 17 -8.86 -11.52 -1.13
CA LYS A 17 -10.22 -11.02 -0.86
C LYS A 17 -10.23 -9.51 -0.62
N LEU A 18 -9.32 -9.01 0.21
CA LEU A 18 -9.22 -7.59 0.52
C LEU A 18 -8.74 -6.78 -0.69
N MET A 19 -7.79 -7.31 -1.47
CA MET A 19 -7.31 -6.62 -2.67
C MET A 19 -8.36 -6.57 -3.78
N ARG A 20 -9.14 -7.61 -3.97
CA ARG A 20 -10.29 -7.59 -4.88
C ARG A 20 -11.35 -6.59 -4.42
N GLY A 21 -11.58 -6.49 -3.12
CA GLY A 21 -12.47 -5.47 -2.56
C GLY A 21 -11.97 -4.04 -2.82
N LYS A 22 -10.67 -3.82 -2.67
CA LYS A 22 -10.04 -2.53 -3.00
C LYS A 22 -10.20 -2.19 -4.48
N ASP A 23 -9.88 -3.14 -5.36
CA ASP A 23 -9.95 -2.93 -6.81
C ASP A 23 -11.40 -2.65 -7.25
N ALA A 24 -12.37 -3.38 -6.70
CA ALA A 24 -13.78 -3.13 -6.96
C ALA A 24 -14.22 -1.72 -6.51
N TYR A 25 -13.75 -1.29 -5.35
CA TYR A 25 -14.04 0.06 -4.82
C TYR A 25 -13.51 1.17 -5.74
N PHE A 26 -12.32 0.99 -6.31
CA PHE A 26 -11.68 1.95 -7.21
C PHE A 26 -12.01 1.73 -8.69
N GLY A 27 -12.83 0.74 -9.03
CA GLY A 27 -13.17 0.43 -10.41
C GLY A 27 -12.00 -0.10 -11.24
N VAL A 28 -11.05 -0.77 -10.60
CA VAL A 28 -9.88 -1.38 -11.24
C VAL A 28 -10.19 -2.83 -11.59
N GLU A 29 -9.93 -3.22 -12.84
CA GLU A 29 -10.05 -4.61 -13.30
C GLU A 29 -8.68 -5.27 -13.35
N ARG A 30 -8.57 -6.45 -12.73
CA ARG A 30 -7.37 -7.30 -12.75
C ARG A 30 -7.76 -8.75 -12.94
N GLY A 31 -6.95 -9.49 -13.67
CA GLY A 31 -7.11 -10.93 -13.83
C GLY A 31 -6.52 -11.72 -12.65
N ASP A 32 -6.85 -13.00 -12.57
CA ASP A 32 -6.33 -13.89 -11.52
C ASP A 32 -4.79 -13.95 -11.52
N ASP A 33 -4.18 -13.89 -12.70
CA ASP A 33 -2.73 -13.89 -12.86
C ASP A 33 -2.08 -12.63 -12.26
N ASP A 34 -2.77 -11.49 -12.24
CA ASP A 34 -2.24 -10.26 -11.63
C ASP A 34 -2.11 -10.41 -10.12
N TYR A 35 -3.12 -11.01 -9.48
CA TYR A 35 -3.08 -11.29 -8.04
C TYR A 35 -2.00 -12.30 -7.71
N GLU A 36 -1.86 -13.36 -8.51
CA GLU A 36 -0.81 -14.37 -8.31
C GLU A 36 0.59 -13.78 -8.43
N ARG A 37 0.86 -13.00 -9.48
CA ARG A 37 2.16 -12.34 -9.66
C ARG A 37 2.47 -11.36 -8.53
N THR A 38 1.48 -10.58 -8.11
CA THR A 38 1.65 -9.63 -7.01
C THR A 38 1.92 -10.33 -5.70
N TRP A 39 1.20 -11.42 -5.42
CA TRP A 39 1.41 -12.21 -4.22
C TRP A 39 2.83 -12.79 -4.14
N ARG A 40 3.30 -13.39 -5.22
CA ARG A 40 4.68 -13.90 -5.29
C ARG A 40 5.69 -12.80 -5.09
N ARG A 41 5.48 -11.65 -5.69
CA ARG A 41 6.36 -10.49 -5.52
C ARG A 41 6.42 -10.04 -4.06
N LEU A 42 5.29 -10.03 -3.37
CA LEU A 42 5.23 -9.66 -1.96
C LEU A 42 5.98 -10.64 -1.04
N LEU A 43 6.01 -11.91 -1.40
CA LEU A 43 6.73 -12.92 -0.61
C LEU A 43 8.22 -13.01 -0.98
N ASP A 44 8.57 -12.79 -2.23
CA ASP A 44 9.92 -13.11 -2.76
C ASP A 44 10.80 -11.86 -2.97
N ASP A 45 10.22 -10.68 -3.14
CA ASP A 45 10.98 -9.45 -3.42
C ASP A 45 11.12 -8.60 -2.16
N GLU A 46 12.33 -8.57 -1.60
CA GLU A 46 12.64 -7.81 -0.38
C GLU A 46 12.48 -6.29 -0.54
N ARG A 47 12.39 -5.78 -1.78
CA ARG A 47 12.16 -4.36 -2.05
C ARG A 47 10.72 -3.93 -1.79
N ILE A 48 9.81 -4.88 -1.71
CA ILE A 48 8.38 -4.66 -1.52
C ILE A 48 7.97 -5.30 -0.20
N ARG A 49 7.26 -4.56 0.62
CA ARG A 49 6.83 -5.03 1.93
C ARG A 49 5.32 -5.05 2.00
N GLY A 50 4.78 -6.14 2.51
CA GLY A 50 3.34 -6.29 2.74
C GLY A 50 3.06 -6.62 4.20
N ILE A 51 2.09 -5.93 4.77
CA ILE A 51 1.64 -6.13 6.15
C ILE A 51 0.13 -6.29 6.22
N ALA A 52 -0.32 -6.98 7.25
CA ALA A 52 -1.73 -7.11 7.60
C ALA A 52 -1.99 -6.53 8.98
N ALA A 53 -3.08 -5.77 9.09
CA ALA A 53 -3.68 -5.41 10.36
C ALA A 53 -4.71 -6.48 10.73
N ARG A 54 -4.64 -6.98 11.96
CA ARG A 54 -5.47 -8.10 12.45
C ARG A 54 -6.26 -7.68 13.67
N VAL A 55 -7.50 -8.08 13.69
CA VAL A 55 -8.38 -7.98 14.86
C VAL A 55 -8.84 -9.41 15.18
N ASP A 56 -8.62 -9.86 16.41
CA ASP A 56 -8.93 -11.22 16.85
C ASP A 56 -8.34 -12.29 15.88
N GLY A 57 -7.13 -12.08 15.43
CA GLY A 57 -6.41 -12.98 14.52
C GLY A 57 -6.83 -12.91 13.06
N LYS A 58 -7.89 -12.18 12.73
CA LYS A 58 -8.39 -12.02 11.35
C LYS A 58 -7.78 -10.79 10.71
N ALA A 59 -7.21 -10.93 9.51
CA ALA A 59 -6.73 -9.80 8.72
C ALA A 59 -7.92 -8.94 8.25
N VAL A 60 -7.92 -7.68 8.63
CA VAL A 60 -8.97 -6.70 8.33
C VAL A 60 -8.45 -5.48 7.56
N GLY A 61 -7.15 -5.39 7.42
CA GLY A 61 -6.50 -4.33 6.64
C GLY A 61 -5.19 -4.83 6.04
N ILE A 62 -4.85 -4.28 4.89
CA ILE A 62 -3.61 -4.61 4.16
C ILE A 62 -2.92 -3.31 3.78
N ALA A 63 -1.61 -3.30 3.87
CA ALA A 63 -0.78 -2.25 3.30
C ALA A 63 0.40 -2.83 2.53
N HIS A 64 0.74 -2.18 1.44
CA HIS A 64 1.95 -2.44 0.67
C HIS A 64 2.80 -1.17 0.63
N TYR A 65 4.08 -1.32 0.89
CA TYR A 65 5.00 -0.19 0.85
C TYR A 65 6.39 -0.64 0.41
N LEU A 66 7.19 0.31 0.01
CA LEU A 66 8.54 0.04 -0.45
C LEU A 66 9.51 1.15 0.00
N PHE A 67 10.74 0.77 0.19
CA PHE A 67 11.83 1.71 0.43
C PHE A 67 12.54 2.00 -0.88
N HIS A 68 12.90 3.25 -1.11
CA HIS A 68 13.65 3.61 -2.31
C HIS A 68 14.70 4.68 -2.02
N ALA A 69 15.75 4.67 -2.84
CA ALA A 69 16.78 5.68 -2.78
C ALA A 69 16.22 7.07 -3.13
N SER A 70 16.85 8.08 -2.63
CA SER A 70 16.56 9.48 -2.95
C SER A 70 17.85 10.18 -3.34
N VAL A 71 17.74 11.19 -4.21
CA VAL A 71 18.90 11.96 -4.64
C VAL A 71 19.45 12.84 -3.51
N TRP A 72 18.56 13.50 -2.78
CA TRP A 72 18.92 14.50 -1.78
C TRP A 72 18.88 14.02 -0.34
N TYR A 73 18.27 12.86 -0.09
CA TYR A 73 18.08 12.30 1.25
C TYR A 73 18.55 10.84 1.29
N ALA A 74 18.73 10.31 2.48
CA ALA A 74 19.16 8.92 2.68
C ALA A 74 18.20 7.91 1.99
N GLY A 75 16.91 8.23 1.96
CA GLY A 75 15.92 7.40 1.28
C GLY A 75 14.51 7.80 1.68
N ARG A 76 13.54 7.20 0.97
CA ARG A 76 12.12 7.46 1.18
C ARG A 76 11.34 6.15 1.26
N CYS A 77 10.20 6.19 1.89
CA CYS A 77 9.24 5.10 1.93
C CYS A 77 7.97 5.50 1.21
N TYR A 78 7.55 4.72 0.22
CA TYR A 78 6.30 4.93 -0.49
C TYR A 78 5.25 3.92 -0.02
N LEU A 79 4.16 4.42 0.55
CA LEU A 79 2.98 3.62 0.87
C LEU A 79 2.12 3.54 -0.39
N ALA A 80 2.19 2.38 -1.06
CA ALA A 80 1.55 2.18 -2.35
C ALA A 80 0.07 1.84 -2.23
N ASP A 81 -0.28 1.02 -1.24
CA ASP A 81 -1.65 0.60 -0.99
C ASP A 81 -1.94 0.60 0.51
N LEU A 82 -3.14 1.02 0.84
CA LEU A 82 -3.72 0.89 2.18
C LEU A 82 -5.22 0.65 2.02
N PHE A 83 -5.69 -0.49 2.46
CA PHE A 83 -7.11 -0.84 2.39
C PHE A 83 -7.55 -1.50 3.68
N VAL A 84 -8.67 -1.05 4.22
CA VAL A 84 -9.30 -1.59 5.43
C VAL A 84 -10.69 -2.08 5.05
N ASP A 85 -11.03 -3.29 5.50
CA ASP A 85 -12.36 -3.87 5.31
C ASP A 85 -13.45 -2.88 5.76
N ALA A 86 -14.46 -2.71 4.91
CA ALA A 86 -15.55 -1.77 5.16
C ALA A 86 -16.26 -2.01 6.50
N GLU A 87 -16.37 -3.28 6.92
CA GLU A 87 -17.04 -3.64 8.18
C GLU A 87 -16.23 -3.24 9.42
N THR A 88 -14.93 -3.00 9.26
CA THR A 88 -14.01 -2.67 10.38
C THR A 88 -13.49 -1.24 10.32
N ARG A 89 -14.01 -0.41 9.42
CA ARG A 89 -13.61 0.99 9.30
C ARG A 89 -13.99 1.78 10.56
N ARG A 90 -13.34 2.94 10.74
CA ARG A 90 -13.54 3.87 11.86
C ARG A 90 -13.10 3.33 13.23
N GLN A 91 -12.26 2.29 13.25
CA GLN A 91 -11.68 1.73 14.47
C GLN A 91 -10.20 2.13 14.65
N GLY A 92 -9.72 3.13 13.93
CA GLY A 92 -8.34 3.58 14.01
C GLY A 92 -7.32 2.66 13.33
N ILE A 93 -7.76 1.68 12.55
CA ILE A 93 -6.90 0.68 11.92
C ILE A 93 -5.95 1.33 10.92
N ALA A 94 -6.46 2.17 10.03
CA ALA A 94 -5.62 2.87 9.04
C ALA A 94 -4.56 3.76 9.71
N THR A 95 -4.92 4.46 10.75
CA THR A 95 -3.96 5.26 11.55
C THR A 95 -2.88 4.38 12.16
N ALA A 96 -3.24 3.25 12.74
CA ALA A 96 -2.29 2.30 13.32
C ALA A 96 -1.33 1.76 12.26
N VAL A 97 -1.84 1.41 11.08
CA VAL A 97 -1.04 0.93 9.95
C VAL A 97 -0.03 2.00 9.49
N ILE A 98 -0.48 3.23 9.27
CA ILE A 98 0.41 4.32 8.84
C ILE A 98 1.53 4.56 9.87
N LYS A 99 1.20 4.57 11.16
CA LYS A 99 2.19 4.73 12.23
C LYS A 99 3.18 3.56 12.28
N TRP A 100 2.69 2.36 12.06
CA TRP A 100 3.55 1.17 12.02
C TRP A 100 4.53 1.22 10.84
N VAL A 101 4.06 1.57 9.64
CA VAL A 101 4.89 1.75 8.45
C VAL A 101 5.92 2.86 8.66
N ALA A 102 5.51 3.98 9.23
CA ALA A 102 6.43 5.09 9.52
C ALA A 102 7.56 4.68 10.46
N ARG A 103 7.25 3.87 11.47
CA ARG A 103 8.27 3.33 12.39
C ARG A 103 9.20 2.36 11.70
N ASP A 104 8.66 1.40 10.96
CA ASP A 104 9.46 0.41 10.21
C ASP A 104 10.39 1.12 9.22
N ALA A 105 9.89 2.09 8.48
CA ALA A 105 10.68 2.89 7.56
C ALA A 105 11.82 3.65 8.26
N LYS A 106 11.53 4.28 9.38
CA LYS A 106 12.53 4.99 10.17
C LYS A 106 13.62 4.07 10.69
N GLU A 107 13.25 2.90 11.21
CA GLU A 107 14.19 1.89 11.71
C GLU A 107 15.13 1.35 10.63
N HIS A 108 14.68 1.34 9.37
CA HIS A 108 15.48 0.91 8.22
C HIS A 108 16.22 2.05 7.50
N GLY A 109 16.17 3.27 8.00
CA GLY A 109 16.88 4.40 7.42
C GLY A 109 16.15 5.14 6.30
N PHE A 110 14.82 4.95 6.18
CA PHE A 110 13.97 5.60 5.16
C PHE A 110 12.86 6.43 5.83
N PRO A 111 13.17 7.45 6.62
CA PRO A 111 12.20 8.12 7.49
C PRO A 111 11.16 8.96 6.77
N SER A 112 11.34 9.24 5.48
CA SER A 112 10.41 10.07 4.71
C SER A 112 9.32 9.23 4.08
N LEU A 113 8.23 9.01 4.82
CA LEU A 113 7.04 8.30 4.36
C LEU A 113 6.11 9.25 3.60
N TYR A 114 5.64 8.81 2.44
CA TYR A 114 4.67 9.55 1.63
C TYR A 114 3.70 8.60 0.91
N TRP A 115 2.55 9.14 0.52
CA TRP A 115 1.55 8.42 -0.27
C TRP A 115 0.76 9.40 -1.14
N ASN A 116 0.07 8.86 -2.14
CA ASN A 116 -0.84 9.60 -2.99
C ASN A 116 -2.27 9.16 -2.72
N THR A 117 -3.21 10.06 -2.89
CA THR A 117 -4.65 9.77 -2.82
C THR A 117 -5.40 10.63 -3.82
N LEU A 118 -6.64 10.28 -4.10
CA LEU A 118 -7.50 11.14 -4.91
C LEU A 118 -7.85 12.42 -4.14
N GLU A 119 -7.97 13.51 -4.86
CA GLU A 119 -8.26 14.82 -4.27
C GLU A 119 -9.56 14.84 -3.47
N ASP A 120 -10.56 14.08 -3.90
CA ASP A 120 -11.87 13.96 -3.28
C ASP A 120 -12.03 12.69 -2.42
N ALA A 121 -10.95 11.98 -2.12
CA ALA A 121 -11.01 10.75 -1.33
C ALA A 121 -11.54 11.00 0.07
N PRO A 122 -12.51 10.21 0.56
CA PRO A 122 -12.99 10.31 1.95
C PRO A 122 -11.89 10.11 2.99
N ALA A 123 -10.86 9.33 2.66
CA ALA A 123 -9.72 9.06 3.55
C ALA A 123 -8.88 10.32 3.85
N ARG A 124 -9.05 11.41 3.10
CA ARG A 124 -8.33 12.67 3.37
C ARG A 124 -8.59 13.23 4.77
N ALA A 125 -9.77 13.02 5.32
CA ALA A 125 -10.07 13.42 6.70
C ALA A 125 -9.12 12.77 7.71
N LEU A 126 -8.74 11.50 7.48
CA LEU A 126 -7.72 10.80 8.26
C LEU A 126 -6.32 11.29 7.92
N TYR A 127 -6.01 11.40 6.64
CA TYR A 127 -4.68 11.78 6.17
C TYR A 127 -4.27 13.17 6.65
N ASP A 128 -5.18 14.10 6.72
CA ASP A 128 -4.94 15.45 7.26
C ASP A 128 -4.56 15.44 8.74
N LYS A 129 -4.96 14.40 9.48
CA LYS A 129 -4.59 14.23 10.89
C LYS A 129 -3.21 13.63 11.10
N VAL A 130 -2.78 12.76 10.20
CA VAL A 130 -1.53 11.99 10.36
C VAL A 130 -0.41 12.45 9.44
N GLY A 131 -0.73 13.21 8.40
CA GLY A 131 0.22 13.67 7.41
C GLY A 131 0.07 15.14 7.09
N LYS A 132 0.89 15.60 6.16
CA LYS A 132 0.86 16.96 5.64
C LYS A 132 0.51 16.92 4.16
N PHE A 133 -0.58 17.58 3.79
CA PHE A 133 -0.93 17.79 2.41
C PHE A 133 0.03 18.81 1.76
N HIS A 134 0.48 18.52 0.54
CA HIS A 134 1.35 19.37 -0.25
C HIS A 134 0.58 19.95 -1.45
N PRO A 135 -0.04 21.13 -1.32
CA PRO A 135 -0.75 21.75 -2.43
C PRO A 135 0.20 22.20 -3.54
N GLY A 136 -0.31 22.25 -4.76
CA GLY A 136 0.45 22.71 -5.92
C GLY A 136 1.24 21.64 -6.65
N PHE A 137 1.33 20.42 -6.11
CA PHE A 137 1.91 19.29 -6.81
C PHE A 137 0.83 18.57 -7.61
N ILE A 138 1.16 18.21 -8.84
CA ILE A 138 0.30 17.42 -9.71
C ILE A 138 1.10 16.22 -10.24
N HIS A 139 0.39 15.17 -10.55
CA HIS A 139 0.98 13.91 -11.02
C HIS A 139 1.04 13.88 -12.55
N TYR A 140 2.18 13.51 -13.10
CA TYR A 140 2.38 13.25 -14.52
C TYR A 140 2.89 11.83 -14.73
N SER A 141 2.34 11.16 -15.73
CA SER A 141 2.89 9.92 -16.26
C SER A 141 3.39 10.15 -17.67
N TYR A 142 4.47 9.48 -18.04
CA TYR A 142 4.91 9.51 -19.43
C TYR A 142 3.82 8.89 -20.32
N ARG A 143 3.45 9.60 -21.38
CA ARG A 143 2.44 9.11 -22.33
C ARG A 143 3.04 7.99 -23.17
N ARG A 144 2.40 6.87 -23.21
CA ARG A 144 2.79 5.72 -24.04
C ARG A 144 1.94 5.65 -25.28
N ASP A 145 2.53 5.12 -26.36
CA ASP A 145 1.74 4.74 -27.53
C ASP A 145 0.84 3.55 -27.18
N ALA A 146 -0.29 3.42 -27.90
CA ALA A 146 -1.25 2.35 -27.65
C ALA A 146 -0.66 0.93 -27.89
N SER A 147 0.46 0.85 -28.63
CA SER A 147 1.21 -0.39 -28.86
C SER A 147 2.18 -0.75 -27.73
N GLU A 148 2.50 0.19 -26.83
CA GLU A 148 3.41 -0.04 -25.72
C GLU A 148 2.67 -0.71 -24.56
N THR A 149 3.16 -1.86 -24.13
CA THR A 149 2.65 -2.56 -22.97
C THR A 149 3.55 -2.33 -21.77
N ILE A 150 2.94 -2.21 -20.58
CA ILE A 150 3.70 -2.18 -19.33
C ILE A 150 4.22 -3.60 -19.09
N PRO A 151 5.55 -3.78 -18.90
CA PRO A 151 6.08 -5.09 -18.54
C PRO A 151 5.46 -5.57 -17.24
N VAL A 152 4.80 -6.72 -17.25
CA VAL A 152 4.16 -7.33 -16.09
C VAL A 152 5.13 -8.14 -15.24
N THR A 153 6.26 -8.50 -15.80
CA THR A 153 7.35 -9.16 -15.08
C THR A 153 8.33 -8.09 -14.64
N GLY A 154 8.49 -7.96 -13.34
CA GLY A 154 9.33 -6.93 -12.75
C GLY A 154 10.82 -7.14 -12.96
N ALA A 155 11.25 -7.13 -14.20
CA ALA A 155 12.63 -6.89 -14.54
C ALA A 155 12.78 -5.39 -14.80
N GLY A 156 13.17 -4.67 -13.76
CA GLY A 156 13.40 -3.24 -13.86
C GLY A 156 13.61 -2.64 -12.51
#